data_29eb5a8c0172a56d02a9055f1f41856a
#
_entry.id   29eb5a8c0172a56d02a9055f1f41856a
#
_cell.length_a   1.000
_cell.length_b   1.000
_cell.length_c   1.000
_cell.angle_alpha   90.00
_cell.angle_beta   90.00
_cell.angle_gamma   90.00
#
_symmetry.space_group_name_H-M   'P 1'
#
loop_
_entity.id
_entity.type
_entity.pdbx_description
1 polymer ?
#
loop_
_entity_poly.entity_id
_entity_poly.type
_entity_poly.pdbx_seq_one_letter_code
_entity_poly.pdbx_strand_id
1 'polypeptide(L)'
;MIPTIRASSLDRVLSCPGSLTVNAIVAPRDGDDGEEGTALHHLSAARIKAEMGAIGEIGPQPPGQYPHSTWISDYYVRHVMESTPASYSLECEAALAYFFEPEEPRVITQVMWEDGRPVLRQVPYNGFILSGHIDCLALSPDATHAIGWDLKTGYDPVDCADSNWQILGYCVLLKRAYPTLQSVTFYIVQPRNDEDGDAVNEGHPRVSCVTITDLDAAVATLAVRIADAISRPLELNTTIKGCKFCVGCSCPAIRAKQKLMRLTMTEESLASLKAQPDDATLAEFIIGAKELAKPTEDAKAMLNDRLDRNPQLVAADGTVITRVTQRGAWSVNDPQAFFRAMRELLPADEQIARVTKPSMTALKDEIATSMKVPKTSKAGVSAASIFDSTFAPLATQGERKMIQFSQ
;
A
#
# COMPACT_ATOMS: atom_id res chain seq x y z
N MET A 1 0.87 21.33 22.09
CA MET A 1 1.75 20.33 21.43
C MET A 1 2.02 20.81 20.01
N ILE A 2 3.26 20.77 19.54
CA ILE A 2 3.62 21.16 18.16
C ILE A 2 3.37 19.95 17.27
N PRO A 3 2.50 20.05 16.23
CA PRO A 3 2.23 18.93 15.36
C PRO A 3 3.47 18.58 14.52
N THR A 4 3.76 17.28 14.40
CA THR A 4 4.81 16.77 13.51
C THR A 4 4.14 16.09 12.31
N ILE A 5 4.52 16.52 11.11
CA ILE A 5 4.00 16.04 9.83
C ILE A 5 5.15 15.39 9.06
N ARG A 6 4.95 14.16 8.61
CA ARG A 6 5.93 13.48 7.75
C ARG A 6 5.66 13.85 6.29
N ALA A 7 6.72 14.03 5.50
CA ALA A 7 6.61 14.28 4.06
C ALA A 7 5.74 13.21 3.37
N SER A 8 5.90 11.93 3.73
CA SER A 8 5.09 10.82 3.22
C SER A 8 3.60 10.87 3.61
N SER A 9 3.20 11.74 4.55
CA SER A 9 1.81 11.92 4.96
C SER A 9 1.15 13.18 4.37
N LEU A 10 1.89 13.97 3.59
CA LEU A 10 1.39 15.26 3.08
C LEU A 10 0.15 15.13 2.21
N ASP A 11 0.11 14.16 1.28
CA ASP A 11 -1.08 13.92 0.46
C ASP A 11 -2.34 13.73 1.31
N ARG A 12 -2.23 12.92 2.36
CA ARG A 12 -3.33 12.67 3.29
C ARG A 12 -3.71 13.93 4.07
N VAL A 13 -2.72 14.62 4.64
CA VAL A 13 -2.96 15.80 5.49
C VAL A 13 -3.58 16.94 4.69
N LEU A 14 -3.09 17.18 3.47
CA LEU A 14 -3.57 18.27 2.63
C LEU A 14 -4.95 17.98 2.02
N SER A 15 -5.25 16.71 1.72
CA SER A 15 -6.56 16.31 1.20
C SER A 15 -7.61 16.12 2.31
N CYS A 16 -7.21 15.74 3.51
CA CYS A 16 -8.08 15.52 4.67
C CYS A 16 -7.44 16.05 5.95
N PRO A 17 -7.55 17.35 6.25
CA PRO A 17 -6.99 17.99 7.44
C PRO A 17 -7.31 17.26 8.75
N GLY A 18 -8.55 16.78 8.91
CA GLY A 18 -8.98 16.00 10.08
C GLY A 18 -8.27 14.66 10.25
N SER A 19 -7.53 14.19 9.23
CA SER A 19 -6.71 12.98 9.34
C SER A 19 -5.61 13.10 10.40
N LEU A 20 -5.13 14.29 10.69
CA LEU A 20 -4.17 14.54 11.77
C LEU A 20 -4.75 14.13 13.13
N THR A 21 -6.01 14.46 13.36
CA THR A 21 -6.74 14.08 14.59
C THR A 21 -7.04 12.59 14.62
N VAL A 22 -7.57 12.04 13.53
CA VAL A 22 -7.95 10.62 13.45
C VAL A 22 -6.74 9.70 13.64
N ASN A 23 -5.61 10.01 13.01
CA ASN A 23 -4.42 9.17 13.11
C ASN A 23 -3.65 9.32 14.44
N ALA A 24 -3.84 10.40 15.17
CA ALA A 24 -3.27 10.54 16.51
C ALA A 24 -3.86 9.55 17.52
N ILE A 25 -5.02 8.94 17.20
CA ILE A 25 -5.80 8.08 18.09
C ILE A 25 -5.54 6.59 17.86
N VAL A 26 -5.08 6.23 16.66
CA VAL A 26 -4.94 4.83 16.25
C VAL A 26 -3.47 4.51 16.05
N ALA A 27 -2.99 3.47 16.73
CA ALA A 27 -1.62 2.99 16.54
C ALA A 27 -1.39 2.58 15.07
N PRO A 28 -0.20 2.87 14.51
CA PRO A 28 0.19 2.34 13.21
C PRO A 28 0.03 0.82 13.20
N ARG A 29 -0.44 0.27 12.09
CA ARG A 29 -0.46 -1.17 11.86
C ARG A 29 0.74 -1.53 11.03
N ASP A 30 1.51 -2.48 11.54
CA ASP A 30 2.50 -3.18 10.73
C ASP A 30 1.75 -4.19 9.87
N GLY A 31 1.91 -4.11 8.56
CA GLY A 31 1.36 -5.06 7.60
C GLY A 31 2.50 -5.70 6.81
N ASP A 32 2.31 -6.94 6.36
CA ASP A 32 3.31 -7.70 5.61
C ASP A 32 3.86 -6.94 4.39
N ASP A 33 3.00 -6.16 3.69
CA ASP A 33 3.41 -5.32 2.55
C ASP A 33 4.41 -4.21 2.96
N GLY A 34 4.31 -3.72 4.19
CA GLY A 34 5.23 -2.73 4.75
C GLY A 34 6.59 -3.32 5.08
N GLU A 35 6.65 -4.59 5.50
CA GLU A 35 7.89 -5.27 5.85
C GLU A 35 8.75 -5.54 4.61
N GLU A 36 8.17 -6.03 3.51
CA GLU A 36 8.89 -6.20 2.24
C GLU A 36 9.45 -4.88 1.72
N GLY A 37 8.64 -3.81 1.72
CA GLY A 37 9.07 -2.48 1.31
C GLY A 37 10.26 -2.00 2.13
N THR A 38 10.18 -2.08 3.45
CA THR A 38 11.26 -1.70 4.38
C THR A 38 12.53 -2.50 4.12
N ALA A 39 12.42 -3.82 3.92
CA ALA A 39 13.55 -4.69 3.62
C ALA A 39 14.24 -4.31 2.31
N LEU A 40 13.48 -3.95 1.27
CA LEU A 40 14.01 -3.52 -0.02
C LEU A 40 14.71 -2.16 0.05
N HIS A 41 14.20 -1.20 0.83
CA HIS A 41 14.88 0.07 1.09
C HIS A 41 16.24 -0.16 1.77
N HIS A 42 16.29 -0.96 2.84
CA HIS A 42 17.54 -1.29 3.54
C HIS A 42 18.53 -2.01 2.63
N LEU A 43 18.07 -2.97 1.81
CA LEU A 43 18.92 -3.67 0.85
C LEU A 43 19.50 -2.70 -0.17
N SER A 44 18.69 -1.80 -0.71
CA SER A 44 19.14 -0.80 -1.70
C SER A 44 20.17 0.15 -1.12
N ALA A 45 19.92 0.67 0.08
CA ALA A 45 20.87 1.55 0.79
C ALA A 45 22.20 0.85 1.06
N ALA A 46 22.17 -0.43 1.50
CA ALA A 46 23.38 -1.21 1.75
C ALA A 46 24.20 -1.43 0.45
N ARG A 47 23.55 -1.74 -0.66
CA ARG A 47 24.19 -1.92 -1.96
C ARG A 47 24.80 -0.64 -2.50
N ILE A 48 24.11 0.48 -2.45
CA ILE A 48 24.64 1.78 -2.84
C ILE A 48 25.90 2.12 -2.04
N LYS A 49 25.88 1.94 -0.72
CA LYS A 49 27.04 2.15 0.16
C LYS A 49 28.22 1.25 -0.23
N ALA A 50 27.96 0.00 -0.58
CA ALA A 50 28.99 -0.94 -1.04
C ALA A 50 29.62 -0.50 -2.37
N GLU A 51 28.81 -0.07 -3.35
CA GLU A 51 29.28 0.47 -4.63
C GLU A 51 30.14 1.73 -4.46
N MET A 52 29.83 2.55 -3.47
CA MET A 52 30.62 3.74 -3.13
C MET A 52 31.94 3.42 -2.42
N GLY A 53 32.24 2.14 -2.17
CA GLY A 53 33.44 1.74 -1.43
C GLY A 53 33.40 2.09 0.07
N ALA A 54 32.24 2.48 0.58
CA ALA A 54 32.04 2.65 2.00
C ALA A 54 32.04 1.27 2.65
N ILE A 55 33.16 0.87 3.25
CA ILE A 55 33.29 -0.33 4.09
C ILE A 55 32.57 -0.05 5.41
N GLY A 56 31.25 -0.03 5.36
CA GLY A 56 30.37 -0.04 6.52
C GLY A 56 29.69 -1.39 6.59
N GLU A 57 29.36 -1.85 7.77
CA GLU A 57 28.59 -3.06 7.95
C GLU A 57 27.40 -3.04 6.99
N ILE A 58 27.43 -3.97 6.03
CA ILE A 58 26.21 -4.29 5.27
C ILE A 58 25.20 -4.66 6.33
N GLY A 59 24.23 -3.79 6.56
CA GLY A 59 23.15 -4.05 7.50
C GLY A 59 22.56 -5.44 7.23
N PRO A 60 21.89 -6.07 8.19
CA PRO A 60 21.40 -7.42 8.02
C PRO A 60 20.69 -7.49 6.68
N GLN A 61 21.20 -8.35 5.80
CA GLN A 61 20.51 -8.63 4.53
C GLN A 61 19.08 -9.03 4.91
N PRO A 62 18.05 -8.52 4.24
CA PRO A 62 16.70 -8.96 4.52
C PRO A 62 16.74 -10.49 4.52
N PRO A 63 16.18 -11.13 5.54
CA PRO A 63 16.14 -12.58 5.60
C PRO A 63 15.64 -13.06 4.25
N GLY A 64 16.09 -14.19 3.73
CA GLY A 64 15.77 -14.71 2.40
C GLY A 64 14.29 -14.93 2.11
N GLN A 65 13.46 -14.16 2.76
CA GLN A 65 12.00 -14.10 2.75
C GLN A 65 11.45 -13.50 1.43
N TYR A 66 12.28 -12.65 0.73
CA TYR A 66 11.85 -11.99 -0.51
C TYR A 66 12.85 -12.16 -1.68
N PRO A 67 13.28 -13.41 -2.01
CA PRO A 67 14.30 -13.63 -3.04
C PRO A 67 13.84 -13.20 -4.44
N HIS A 68 12.51 -13.19 -4.66
CA HIS A 68 11.92 -12.81 -5.95
C HIS A 68 11.83 -11.31 -6.17
N SER A 69 12.13 -10.48 -5.17
CA SER A 69 11.99 -9.03 -5.21
C SER A 69 13.34 -8.28 -5.26
N THR A 70 14.45 -9.00 -5.22
CA THR A 70 15.80 -8.37 -5.21
C THR A 70 16.09 -7.56 -6.47
N TRP A 71 15.50 -7.91 -7.61
CA TRP A 71 15.63 -7.17 -8.87
C TRP A 71 15.15 -5.71 -8.76
N ILE A 72 14.20 -5.42 -7.85
CA ILE A 72 13.71 -4.07 -7.55
C ILE A 72 14.84 -3.22 -7.01
N SER A 73 15.58 -3.77 -6.03
CA SER A 73 16.76 -3.13 -5.47
C SER A 73 17.86 -2.97 -6.53
N ASP A 74 18.12 -4.00 -7.38
CA ASP A 74 19.12 -3.94 -8.44
C ASP A 74 18.80 -2.83 -9.44
N TYR A 75 17.54 -2.70 -9.85
CA TYR A 75 17.11 -1.64 -10.74
C TYR A 75 17.29 -0.25 -10.12
N TYR A 76 16.86 -0.08 -8.87
CA TYR A 76 16.97 1.19 -8.16
C TYR A 76 18.44 1.60 -7.98
N VAL A 77 19.29 0.71 -7.48
CA VAL A 77 20.72 0.97 -7.27
C VAL A 77 21.39 1.41 -8.57
N ARG A 78 21.17 0.66 -9.66
CA ARG A 78 21.71 1.02 -10.98
C ARG A 78 21.23 2.42 -11.40
N HIS A 79 19.94 2.73 -11.26
CA HIS A 79 19.40 4.03 -11.64
C HIS A 79 20.04 5.17 -10.82
N VAL A 80 20.22 5.00 -9.52
CA VAL A 80 20.90 5.97 -8.65
C VAL A 80 22.34 6.16 -9.09
N MET A 81 23.11 5.06 -9.29
CA MET A 81 24.52 5.14 -9.65
C MET A 81 24.74 5.76 -11.03
N GLU A 82 23.92 5.42 -12.02
CA GLU A 82 24.02 5.97 -13.39
C GLU A 82 23.63 7.45 -13.47
N SER A 83 22.69 7.90 -12.63
CA SER A 83 22.19 9.28 -12.64
C SER A 83 22.93 10.22 -11.66
N THR A 84 23.83 9.69 -10.82
CA THR A 84 24.63 10.48 -9.88
C THR A 84 25.91 10.99 -10.56
N PRO A 85 26.13 12.31 -10.65
CA PRO A 85 27.41 12.84 -11.17
C PRO A 85 28.58 12.46 -10.25
N ALA A 86 29.70 12.06 -10.84
CA ALA A 86 30.88 11.55 -10.10
C ALA A 86 31.44 12.52 -9.04
N SER A 87 31.18 13.81 -9.17
CA SER A 87 31.63 14.84 -8.23
C SER A 87 30.69 15.04 -7.05
N TYR A 88 29.48 14.45 -7.06
CA TYR A 88 28.50 14.66 -6.00
C TYR A 88 28.77 13.71 -4.82
N SER A 89 28.53 14.21 -3.63
CA SER A 89 28.48 13.36 -2.43
C SER A 89 27.13 12.66 -2.36
N LEU A 90 27.13 11.35 -2.15
CA LEU A 90 25.90 10.52 -2.08
C LEU A 90 25.69 10.03 -0.65
N GLU A 91 24.47 10.18 -0.14
CA GLU A 91 24.03 9.73 1.18
C GLU A 91 22.73 8.92 1.03
N CYS A 92 22.61 7.80 1.76
CA CYS A 92 21.38 7.00 1.81
C CYS A 92 20.70 7.16 3.15
N GLU A 93 19.36 7.10 3.14
CA GLU A 93 18.50 7.23 4.34
C GLU A 93 18.71 8.60 5.03
N ALA A 94 18.77 9.68 4.24
CA ALA A 94 18.96 11.01 4.77
C ALA A 94 17.73 11.48 5.57
N ALA A 95 17.88 11.58 6.89
CA ALA A 95 16.82 12.00 7.79
C ALA A 95 16.86 13.52 8.00
N LEU A 96 15.76 14.20 7.67
CA LEU A 96 15.63 15.65 7.79
C LEU A 96 14.40 16.02 8.62
N ALA A 97 14.53 17.05 9.41
CA ALA A 97 13.41 17.68 10.12
C ALA A 97 13.64 19.18 10.25
N TYR A 98 12.58 19.94 10.09
CA TYR A 98 12.63 21.39 10.22
C TYR A 98 11.39 21.92 10.92
N PHE A 99 11.59 22.88 11.84
CA PHE A 99 10.52 23.57 12.53
C PHE A 99 10.12 24.83 11.77
N PHE A 100 8.84 24.93 11.44
CA PHE A 100 8.24 26.10 10.79
C PHE A 100 7.54 26.95 11.85
N GLU A 101 8.10 28.11 12.10
CA GLU A 101 7.48 29.12 12.97
C GLU A 101 6.26 29.76 12.28
N PRO A 102 5.22 30.11 13.01
CA PRO A 102 4.12 30.88 12.44
C PRO A 102 4.57 32.30 12.11
N GLU A 103 4.16 32.81 10.96
CA GLU A 103 4.45 34.20 10.56
C GLU A 103 3.79 35.20 11.52
N GLU A 104 2.61 34.84 12.03
CA GLU A 104 1.87 35.66 13.00
C GLU A 104 1.30 34.78 14.11
N PRO A 105 1.25 35.30 15.36
CA PRO A 105 0.54 34.59 16.45
C PRO A 105 -0.93 34.45 16.14
N ARG A 106 -1.41 33.20 16.16
CA ARG A 106 -2.81 32.88 15.96
C ARG A 106 -3.28 31.80 16.90
N VAL A 107 -4.57 31.69 17.07
CA VAL A 107 -5.21 30.63 17.84
C VAL A 107 -5.82 29.63 16.86
N ILE A 108 -5.60 28.35 17.11
CA ILE A 108 -6.21 27.26 16.33
C ILE A 108 -7.07 26.39 17.22
N THR A 109 -8.06 25.74 16.63
CA THR A 109 -8.80 24.68 17.31
C THR A 109 -7.99 23.39 17.22
N GLN A 110 -7.67 22.81 18.37
CA GLN A 110 -6.99 21.51 18.45
C GLN A 110 -7.87 20.50 19.15
N VAL A 111 -7.87 19.26 18.67
CA VAL A 111 -8.51 18.15 19.37
C VAL A 111 -7.51 17.60 20.39
N MET A 112 -7.87 17.67 21.63
CA MET A 112 -7.13 17.09 22.76
C MET A 112 -7.90 15.90 23.32
N TRP A 113 -7.21 14.97 23.94
CA TRP A 113 -7.83 13.82 24.57
C TRP A 113 -7.77 14.01 26.08
N GLU A 114 -8.95 14.10 26.68
CA GLU A 114 -9.12 14.19 28.12
C GLU A 114 -9.99 13.01 28.58
N ASP A 115 -9.47 12.19 29.48
CA ASP A 115 -10.15 10.98 30.00
C ASP A 115 -10.67 10.05 28.89
N GLY A 116 -9.90 9.89 27.80
CA GLY A 116 -10.25 9.04 26.65
C GLY A 116 -11.35 9.63 25.75
N ARG A 117 -11.70 10.90 25.89
CA ARG A 117 -12.69 11.60 25.06
C ARG A 117 -12.04 12.76 24.29
N PRO A 118 -12.43 12.98 23.03
CA PRO A 118 -11.93 14.11 22.27
C PRO A 118 -12.60 15.40 22.77
N VAL A 119 -11.78 16.38 23.14
CA VAL A 119 -12.22 17.72 23.57
C VAL A 119 -11.60 18.75 22.63
N LEU A 120 -12.41 19.71 22.19
CA LEU A 120 -11.94 20.84 21.37
C LEU A 120 -11.39 21.93 22.29
N ARG A 121 -10.14 22.30 22.06
CA ARG A 121 -9.47 23.40 22.76
C ARG A 121 -9.01 24.45 21.78
N GLN A 122 -9.18 25.70 22.15
CA GLN A 122 -8.52 26.82 21.51
C GLN A 122 -7.11 26.93 22.09
N VAL A 123 -6.10 26.77 21.24
CA VAL A 123 -4.69 26.81 21.66
C VAL A 123 -3.89 27.77 20.79
N PRO A 124 -2.81 28.40 21.31
CA PRO A 124 -1.88 29.15 20.50
C PRO A 124 -1.29 28.23 19.43
N TYR A 125 -1.24 28.72 18.20
CA TYR A 125 -0.53 28.05 17.12
C TYR A 125 0.96 28.39 17.21
N ASN A 126 1.76 27.40 17.55
CA ASN A 126 3.19 27.52 17.74
C ASN A 126 4.00 26.94 16.58
N GLY A 127 3.41 26.83 15.38
CA GLY A 127 4.06 26.25 14.23
C GLY A 127 3.91 24.72 14.12
N PHE A 128 4.73 24.12 13.27
CA PHE A 128 4.75 22.67 13.03
C PHE A 128 6.17 22.18 12.70
N ILE A 129 6.40 20.88 12.87
CA ILE A 129 7.61 20.23 12.40
C ILE A 129 7.25 19.46 11.12
N LEU A 130 7.98 19.71 10.03
CA LEU A 130 8.01 18.85 8.85
C LEU A 130 9.21 17.94 8.98
N SER A 131 9.04 16.65 8.75
CA SER A 131 10.11 15.65 8.78
C SER A 131 10.02 14.70 7.58
N GLY A 132 11.14 14.09 7.21
CA GLY A 132 11.18 13.10 6.13
C GLY A 132 12.48 12.32 6.11
N HIS A 133 12.42 11.16 5.50
CA HIS A 133 13.57 10.34 5.16
C HIS A 133 13.65 10.24 3.65
N ILE A 134 14.77 10.66 3.08
CA ILE A 134 15.05 10.56 1.64
C ILE A 134 15.88 9.31 1.44
N ASP A 135 15.40 8.38 0.62
CA ASP A 135 16.04 7.07 0.43
C ASP A 135 17.48 7.22 -0.09
N CYS A 136 17.69 8.16 -1.03
CA CYS A 136 19.02 8.52 -1.50
C CYS A 136 19.09 9.99 -1.87
N LEU A 137 20.19 10.64 -1.51
CA LEU A 137 20.44 12.07 -1.72
C LEU A 137 21.86 12.28 -2.23
N ALA A 138 22.02 12.98 -3.33
CA ALA A 138 23.31 13.46 -3.80
C ALA A 138 23.40 14.99 -3.79
N LEU A 139 24.52 15.51 -3.32
CA LEU A 139 24.78 16.94 -3.23
C LEU A 139 25.98 17.34 -4.08
N SER A 140 25.86 18.43 -4.83
CA SER A 140 26.99 19.04 -5.53
C SER A 140 28.04 19.52 -4.53
N PRO A 141 29.33 19.61 -4.91
CA PRO A 141 30.42 20.02 -4.01
C PRO A 141 30.22 21.39 -3.38
N ASP A 142 29.51 22.29 -4.06
CA ASP A 142 29.19 23.66 -3.58
C ASP A 142 27.81 23.74 -2.87
N ALA A 143 27.11 22.60 -2.75
CA ALA A 143 25.77 22.49 -2.19
C ALA A 143 24.74 23.45 -2.83
N THR A 144 24.92 23.75 -4.14
CA THR A 144 23.93 24.57 -4.88
C THR A 144 22.89 23.69 -5.61
N HIS A 145 23.21 22.42 -5.83
CA HIS A 145 22.34 21.46 -6.51
C HIS A 145 22.23 20.16 -5.71
N ALA A 146 21.03 19.62 -5.63
CA ALA A 146 20.76 18.33 -5.02
C ALA A 146 19.99 17.42 -6.00
N ILE A 147 20.23 16.12 -5.89
CA ILE A 147 19.45 15.09 -6.57
C ILE A 147 18.93 14.15 -5.49
N GLY A 148 17.64 13.91 -5.47
CA GLY A 148 17.00 12.97 -4.56
C GLY A 148 16.34 11.82 -5.30
N TRP A 149 16.28 10.65 -4.69
CA TRP A 149 15.56 9.49 -5.20
C TRP A 149 14.67 8.91 -4.10
N ASP A 150 13.47 8.51 -4.50
CA ASP A 150 12.46 7.88 -3.66
C ASP A 150 12.04 6.56 -4.32
N LEU A 151 12.31 5.44 -3.66
CA LEU A 151 11.97 4.09 -4.12
C LEU A 151 10.53 3.78 -3.75
N LYS A 152 9.75 3.37 -4.72
CA LYS A 152 8.39 2.87 -4.52
C LYS A 152 8.31 1.39 -4.87
N THR A 153 8.13 0.54 -3.86
CA THR A 153 8.14 -0.92 -3.99
C THR A 153 6.78 -1.51 -4.30
N GLY A 154 5.71 -0.72 -4.17
CA GLY A 154 4.33 -1.17 -4.41
C GLY A 154 3.95 -1.22 -5.89
N TYR A 155 2.88 -1.96 -6.18
CA TYR A 155 2.31 -2.11 -7.54
C TYR A 155 1.43 -0.92 -7.96
N ASP A 156 0.70 -0.33 -7.00
CA ASP A 156 -0.20 0.79 -7.30
C ASP A 156 0.58 1.98 -7.82
N PRO A 157 0.18 2.57 -8.97
CA PRO A 157 0.83 3.76 -9.50
C PRO A 157 0.85 4.90 -8.48
N VAL A 158 2.01 5.52 -8.29
CA VAL A 158 2.14 6.75 -7.49
C VAL A 158 2.06 7.98 -8.39
N ASP A 159 1.72 9.14 -7.81
CA ASP A 159 1.73 10.40 -8.56
C ASP A 159 3.12 10.68 -9.13
N CYS A 160 3.18 11.34 -10.28
CA CYS A 160 4.43 11.81 -10.87
C CYS A 160 5.15 12.78 -9.91
N ALA A 161 6.47 12.85 -10.03
CA ALA A 161 7.29 13.67 -9.13
C ALA A 161 6.88 15.15 -9.08
N ASP A 162 6.39 15.70 -10.19
CA ASP A 162 5.94 17.09 -10.33
C ASP A 162 4.64 17.43 -9.57
N SER A 163 3.80 16.43 -9.32
CA SER A 163 2.51 16.56 -8.63
C SER A 163 2.49 15.89 -7.25
N ASN A 164 3.63 15.35 -6.80
CA ASN A 164 3.74 14.58 -5.57
C ASN A 164 4.11 15.46 -4.37
N TRP A 165 3.20 15.58 -3.40
CA TRP A 165 3.42 16.38 -2.20
C TRP A 165 4.57 15.87 -1.32
N GLN A 166 4.85 14.57 -1.31
CA GLN A 166 6.00 14.02 -0.59
C GLN A 166 7.31 14.57 -1.15
N ILE A 167 7.43 14.61 -2.48
CA ILE A 167 8.61 15.15 -3.18
C ILE A 167 8.76 16.64 -2.90
N LEU A 168 7.67 17.41 -2.97
CA LEU A 168 7.71 18.82 -2.60
C LEU A 168 8.16 19.00 -1.14
N GLY A 169 7.67 18.15 -0.23
CA GLY A 169 8.10 18.14 1.18
C GLY A 169 9.59 17.91 1.34
N TYR A 170 10.16 16.98 0.60
CA TYR A 170 11.60 16.72 0.60
C TYR A 170 12.41 17.91 0.06
N CYS A 171 11.97 18.52 -1.05
CA CYS A 171 12.62 19.71 -1.60
C CYS A 171 12.64 20.89 -0.59
N VAL A 172 11.54 21.07 0.13
CA VAL A 172 11.42 22.07 1.20
C VAL A 172 12.37 21.77 2.37
N LEU A 173 12.47 20.53 2.81
CA LEU A 173 13.40 20.11 3.86
C LEU A 173 14.86 20.32 3.43
N LEU A 174 15.20 19.97 2.18
CA LEU A 174 16.53 20.18 1.62
C LEU A 174 16.89 21.66 1.55
N LYS A 175 15.99 22.53 1.08
CA LYS A 175 16.23 23.99 1.06
C LYS A 175 16.50 24.55 2.44
N ARG A 176 15.80 24.00 3.46
CA ARG A 176 16.02 24.44 4.86
C ARG A 176 17.31 23.90 5.46
N ALA A 177 17.71 22.67 5.11
CA ALA A 177 18.96 22.08 5.54
C ALA A 177 20.18 22.70 4.83
N TYR A 178 20.02 23.05 3.55
CA TYR A 178 21.05 23.60 2.69
C TYR A 178 20.56 24.94 2.07
N PRO A 179 20.70 26.07 2.77
CA PRO A 179 20.17 27.37 2.31
C PRO A 179 20.76 27.84 0.96
N THR A 180 21.96 27.38 0.60
CA THR A 180 22.64 27.67 -0.66
C THR A 180 22.02 26.96 -1.87
N LEU A 181 21.16 25.96 -1.68
CA LEU A 181 20.53 25.24 -2.78
C LEU A 181 19.74 26.19 -3.70
N GLN A 182 20.03 26.08 -4.99
CA GLN A 182 19.37 26.77 -6.09
C GLN A 182 18.38 25.87 -6.82
N SER A 183 18.68 24.56 -6.89
CA SER A 183 17.75 23.60 -7.47
C SER A 183 17.83 22.22 -6.81
N VAL A 184 16.73 21.51 -6.88
CA VAL A 184 16.62 20.10 -6.50
C VAL A 184 15.98 19.33 -7.64
N THR A 185 16.65 18.28 -8.12
CA THR A 185 16.07 17.31 -9.03
C THR A 185 15.65 16.10 -8.21
N PHE A 186 14.43 15.62 -8.37
CA PHE A 186 13.93 14.48 -7.61
C PHE A 186 13.36 13.41 -8.55
N TYR A 187 13.75 12.16 -8.32
CA TYR A 187 13.27 10.99 -9.04
C TYR A 187 12.38 10.15 -8.13
N ILE A 188 11.23 9.72 -8.63
CA ILE A 188 10.45 8.62 -8.08
C ILE A 188 10.74 7.41 -8.96
N VAL A 189 11.28 6.35 -8.37
CA VAL A 189 11.63 5.11 -9.06
C VAL A 189 10.68 4.01 -8.58
N GLN A 190 9.81 3.53 -9.45
CA GLN A 190 8.82 2.50 -9.18
C GLN A 190 9.02 1.30 -10.13
N PRO A 191 9.89 0.32 -9.78
CA PRO A 191 10.20 -0.80 -10.66
C PRO A 191 9.02 -1.73 -10.93
N ARG A 192 8.11 -1.89 -9.96
CA ARG A 192 6.93 -2.78 -10.04
C ARG A 192 5.71 -2.13 -10.70
N ASN A 193 5.82 -0.98 -11.33
CA ASN A 193 4.66 -0.39 -11.97
C ASN A 193 4.27 -1.21 -13.19
N ASP A 194 3.15 -1.92 -13.09
CA ASP A 194 2.51 -2.62 -14.17
C ASP A 194 1.21 -1.89 -14.53
N GLU A 195 1.21 -1.22 -15.66
CA GLU A 195 0.01 -0.55 -16.16
C GLU A 195 -1.04 -1.55 -16.64
N ASP A 196 -0.64 -2.80 -16.90
CA ASP A 196 -1.51 -3.85 -17.47
C ASP A 196 -1.98 -4.90 -16.46
N GLY A 197 -1.56 -4.83 -15.18
CA GLY A 197 -2.03 -5.72 -14.09
C GLY A 197 -1.50 -7.15 -14.15
N ASP A 198 -0.54 -7.44 -15.01
CA ASP A 198 0.12 -8.75 -15.09
C ASP A 198 1.39 -8.79 -14.23
N ALA A 199 1.26 -9.38 -13.06
CA ALA A 199 2.26 -9.44 -11.98
C ALA A 199 3.54 -10.26 -12.32
N VAL A 200 3.89 -10.51 -13.55
CA VAL A 200 4.89 -11.56 -13.83
C VAL A 200 5.98 -11.14 -14.80
N ASN A 201 6.10 -10.04 -15.33
CA ASN A 201 7.28 -9.81 -16.18
C ASN A 201 7.82 -8.42 -15.96
N GLU A 202 9.14 -8.32 -15.76
CA GLU A 202 10.01 -7.24 -16.19
C GLU A 202 9.26 -6.02 -16.78
N GLY A 203 8.16 -5.63 -16.09
CA GLY A 203 7.29 -4.52 -16.45
C GLY A 203 8.16 -3.30 -16.67
N HIS A 204 7.77 -2.42 -17.52
CA HIS A 204 8.55 -1.22 -17.78
C HIS A 204 8.62 -0.40 -16.49
N PRO A 205 9.79 -0.31 -15.82
CA PRO A 205 9.92 0.45 -14.60
C PRO A 205 9.49 1.88 -14.84
N ARG A 206 8.64 2.38 -13.96
CA ARG A 206 8.23 3.76 -14.04
C ARG A 206 9.23 4.63 -13.32
N VAL A 207 9.79 5.60 -14.03
CA VAL A 207 10.61 6.66 -13.46
C VAL A 207 9.98 7.99 -13.82
N SER A 208 9.68 8.79 -12.81
CA SER A 208 9.27 10.18 -13.00
C SER A 208 10.25 11.11 -12.32
N CYS A 209 10.48 12.27 -12.90
CA CYS A 209 11.41 13.24 -12.34
C CYS A 209 10.86 14.66 -12.43
N VAL A 210 11.28 15.49 -11.49
CA VAL A 210 11.02 16.93 -11.47
C VAL A 210 12.27 17.68 -11.04
N THR A 211 12.49 18.86 -11.63
CA THR A 211 13.51 19.80 -11.14
C THR A 211 12.81 21.06 -10.65
N ILE A 212 13.01 21.38 -9.37
CA ILE A 212 12.47 22.58 -8.73
C ILE A 212 13.60 23.59 -8.56
N THR A 213 13.45 24.75 -9.18
CA THR A 213 14.42 25.87 -9.14
C THR A 213 13.95 27.01 -8.26
N ASP A 214 12.65 27.21 -8.10
CA ASP A 214 12.10 28.19 -7.17
C ASP A 214 11.78 27.52 -5.82
N LEU A 215 12.84 27.19 -5.08
CA LEU A 215 12.74 26.52 -3.80
C LEU A 215 12.12 27.40 -2.71
N ASP A 216 12.29 28.71 -2.78
CA ASP A 216 11.70 29.63 -1.81
C ASP A 216 10.18 29.72 -1.99
N ALA A 217 9.69 29.77 -3.22
CA ALA A 217 8.26 29.66 -3.50
C ALA A 217 7.67 28.29 -3.07
N ALA A 218 8.42 27.22 -3.26
CA ALA A 218 8.03 25.89 -2.77
C ALA A 218 7.87 25.85 -1.24
N VAL A 219 8.84 26.43 -0.51
CA VAL A 219 8.81 26.57 0.96
C VAL A 219 7.57 27.37 1.40
N ALA A 220 7.35 28.55 0.82
CA ALA A 220 6.22 29.40 1.17
C ALA A 220 4.87 28.71 0.89
N THR A 221 4.74 28.09 -0.29
CA THR A 221 3.52 27.37 -0.69
C THR A 221 3.20 26.23 0.27
N LEU A 222 4.17 25.38 0.57
CA LEU A 222 3.93 24.22 1.42
C LEU A 222 3.65 24.63 2.87
N ALA A 223 4.37 25.64 3.40
CA ALA A 223 4.16 26.16 4.75
C ALA A 223 2.72 26.68 4.93
N VAL A 224 2.22 27.46 3.97
CA VAL A 224 0.84 27.98 3.97
C VAL A 224 -0.18 26.84 3.93
N ARG A 225 0.02 25.86 3.03
CA ARG A 225 -0.91 24.71 2.88
C ARG A 225 -0.98 23.85 4.14
N ILE A 226 0.16 23.57 4.76
CA ILE A 226 0.21 22.79 6.00
C ILE A 226 -0.44 23.57 7.14
N ALA A 227 -0.12 24.86 7.28
CA ALA A 227 -0.68 25.69 8.32
C ALA A 227 -2.21 25.83 8.19
N ASP A 228 -2.72 25.92 6.96
CA ASP A 228 -4.15 25.92 6.67
C ASP A 228 -4.78 24.57 7.05
N ALA A 229 -4.19 23.43 6.68
CA ALA A 229 -4.67 22.12 7.08
C ALA A 229 -4.71 21.94 8.61
N ILE A 230 -3.66 22.37 9.34
CA ILE A 230 -3.63 22.31 10.80
C ILE A 230 -4.73 23.16 11.42
N SER A 231 -5.15 24.26 10.79
CA SER A 231 -6.22 25.12 11.28
C SER A 231 -7.62 24.54 11.15
N ARG A 232 -7.78 23.44 10.38
CA ARG A 232 -9.06 22.77 10.09
C ARG A 232 -9.11 21.32 10.59
N PRO A 233 -8.81 21.05 11.89
CA PRO A 233 -8.61 19.68 12.41
C PRO A 233 -9.87 18.81 12.41
N LEU A 234 -11.04 19.40 12.15
CA LEU A 234 -12.33 18.70 12.09
C LEU A 234 -12.81 18.46 10.66
N GLU A 235 -12.12 19.02 9.67
CA GLU A 235 -12.48 18.83 8.27
C GLU A 235 -12.06 17.44 7.79
N LEU A 236 -13.07 16.58 7.67
CA LEU A 236 -12.93 15.19 7.24
C LEU A 236 -13.39 15.05 5.80
N ASN A 237 -12.46 14.86 4.89
CA ASN A 237 -12.72 14.65 3.47
C ASN A 237 -12.40 13.21 3.09
N THR A 238 -13.40 12.46 2.64
CA THR A 238 -13.17 11.12 2.12
C THR A 238 -12.67 11.22 0.68
N THR A 239 -11.39 10.90 0.49
CA THR A 239 -10.77 10.83 -0.83
C THR A 239 -10.01 9.52 -0.95
N ILE A 240 -9.82 9.02 -2.18
CA ILE A 240 -9.03 7.80 -2.42
C ILE A 240 -7.63 7.95 -1.83
N LYS A 241 -6.96 9.07 -2.12
CA LYS A 241 -5.59 9.36 -1.64
C LYS A 241 -5.54 9.53 -0.13
N GLY A 242 -6.41 10.37 0.44
CA GLY A 242 -6.41 10.67 1.88
C GLY A 242 -6.79 9.46 2.74
N CYS A 243 -7.65 8.57 2.24
CA CYS A 243 -8.11 7.40 2.98
C CYS A 243 -7.22 6.17 2.80
N LYS A 244 -6.44 6.07 1.74
CA LYS A 244 -5.60 4.90 1.42
C LYS A 244 -4.65 4.52 2.57
N PHE A 245 -4.02 5.49 3.21
CA PHE A 245 -3.07 5.29 4.30
C PHE A 245 -3.58 5.84 5.65
N CYS A 246 -4.89 6.07 5.75
CA CYS A 246 -5.52 6.52 6.97
C CYS A 246 -5.94 5.33 7.81
N VAL A 247 -5.50 5.25 9.06
CA VAL A 247 -5.87 4.19 10.01
C VAL A 247 -7.30 4.32 10.56
N GLY A 248 -8.06 5.26 10.05
CA GLY A 248 -9.37 5.65 10.58
C GLY A 248 -10.56 4.82 10.09
N CYS A 249 -10.57 3.48 10.27
CA CYS A 249 -11.79 2.67 10.04
C CYS A 249 -12.99 3.16 10.88
N SER A 250 -12.74 3.89 11.97
CA SER A 250 -13.76 4.53 12.82
C SER A 250 -14.05 5.98 12.44
N CYS A 251 -13.46 6.50 11.36
CA CYS A 251 -13.66 7.88 10.91
C CYS A 251 -15.15 8.19 10.70
N PRO A 252 -15.69 9.28 11.31
CA PRO A 252 -17.11 9.64 11.16
C PRO A 252 -17.54 9.86 9.71
N ALA A 253 -16.67 10.45 8.86
CA ALA A 253 -16.98 10.68 7.46
C ALA A 253 -17.07 9.36 6.67
N ILE A 254 -16.18 8.39 6.93
CA ILE A 254 -16.25 7.04 6.36
C ILE A 254 -17.53 6.33 6.80
N ARG A 255 -17.87 6.40 8.09
CA ARG A 255 -19.13 5.81 8.63
C ARG A 255 -20.36 6.42 7.99
N ALA A 256 -20.39 7.76 7.83
CA ALA A 256 -21.49 8.44 7.17
C ALA A 256 -21.63 7.99 5.71
N LYS A 257 -20.52 7.87 4.99
CA LYS A 257 -20.51 7.40 3.60
C LYS A 257 -20.94 5.93 3.48
N GLN A 258 -20.47 5.06 4.37
CA GLN A 258 -20.91 3.65 4.43
C GLN A 258 -22.41 3.54 4.71
N LYS A 259 -22.93 4.35 5.65
CA LYS A 259 -24.38 4.39 5.94
C LYS A 259 -25.18 4.89 4.73
N LEU A 260 -24.70 5.93 4.04
CA LEU A 260 -25.33 6.44 2.84
C LEU A 260 -25.35 5.38 1.73
N MET A 261 -24.22 4.71 1.47
CA MET A 261 -24.16 3.62 0.49
C MET A 261 -25.12 2.48 0.81
N ARG A 262 -25.23 2.07 2.10
CA ARG A 262 -26.21 1.05 2.51
C ARG A 262 -27.64 1.49 2.25
N LEU A 263 -27.97 2.76 2.44
CA LEU A 263 -29.32 3.31 2.22
C LEU A 263 -29.63 3.49 0.73
N THR A 264 -28.63 3.77 -0.10
CA THR A 264 -28.79 3.95 -1.55
C THR A 264 -28.70 2.64 -2.33
N MET A 265 -28.10 1.60 -1.76
CA MET A 265 -28.04 0.24 -2.36
C MET A 265 -29.32 -0.56 -2.05
N THR A 266 -30.46 -0.03 -2.43
CA THR A 266 -31.70 -0.79 -2.46
C THR A 266 -31.69 -1.78 -3.63
N GLU A 267 -32.56 -2.80 -3.60
CA GLU A 267 -32.71 -3.73 -4.74
C GLU A 267 -33.05 -2.98 -6.04
N GLU A 268 -33.80 -1.88 -5.96
CA GLU A 268 -34.13 -1.04 -7.11
C GLU A 268 -32.91 -0.29 -7.67
N SER A 269 -32.03 0.25 -6.80
CA SER A 269 -30.81 0.93 -7.25
C SER A 269 -29.78 -0.05 -7.81
N LEU A 270 -29.72 -1.28 -7.28
CA LEU A 270 -28.91 -2.36 -7.87
C LEU A 270 -29.48 -2.84 -9.22
N ALA A 271 -30.81 -2.88 -9.37
CA ALA A 271 -31.47 -3.18 -10.63
C ALA A 271 -31.23 -2.06 -11.67
N SER A 272 -31.25 -0.80 -11.25
CA SER A 272 -30.90 0.36 -12.06
C SER A 272 -29.42 0.33 -12.53
N LEU A 273 -28.48 -0.01 -11.65
CA LEU A 273 -27.08 -0.22 -12.01
C LEU A 273 -26.87 -1.39 -13.00
N LYS A 274 -27.74 -2.42 -12.96
CA LYS A 274 -27.73 -3.51 -13.92
C LYS A 274 -28.37 -3.16 -15.27
N ALA A 275 -29.22 -2.13 -15.31
CA ALA A 275 -30.02 -1.76 -16.48
C ALA A 275 -29.36 -0.75 -17.43
N GLN A 276 -28.03 -0.68 -17.50
CA GLN A 276 -27.20 0.27 -18.28
C GLN A 276 -27.12 1.67 -17.65
N PRO A 277 -26.35 1.83 -16.57
CA PRO A 277 -26.04 3.15 -16.03
C PRO A 277 -25.16 3.92 -17.04
N ASP A 278 -25.29 5.24 -17.04
CA ASP A 278 -24.36 6.09 -17.77
C ASP A 278 -22.93 6.02 -17.15
N ASP A 279 -21.94 6.41 -17.93
CA ASP A 279 -20.52 6.31 -17.54
C ASP A 279 -20.20 7.13 -16.27
N ALA A 280 -20.89 8.27 -16.07
CA ALA A 280 -20.69 9.10 -14.89
C ALA A 280 -21.17 8.39 -13.61
N THR A 281 -22.36 7.79 -13.66
CA THR A 281 -22.91 6.99 -12.54
C THR A 281 -22.01 5.78 -12.20
N LEU A 282 -21.48 5.09 -13.22
CA LEU A 282 -20.53 4.01 -13.02
C LEU A 282 -19.22 4.50 -12.40
N ALA A 283 -18.68 5.62 -12.90
CA ALA A 283 -17.46 6.22 -12.37
C ALA A 283 -17.62 6.63 -10.89
N GLU A 284 -18.72 7.31 -10.55
CA GLU A 284 -19.02 7.69 -9.16
C GLU A 284 -19.14 6.48 -8.23
N PHE A 285 -19.78 5.40 -8.68
CA PHE A 285 -19.89 4.16 -7.92
C PHE A 285 -18.53 3.53 -7.67
N ILE A 286 -17.69 3.42 -8.70
CA ILE A 286 -16.33 2.85 -8.58
C ILE A 286 -15.43 3.70 -7.67
N ILE A 287 -15.51 5.05 -7.81
CA ILE A 287 -14.78 5.97 -6.94
C ILE A 287 -15.22 5.76 -5.48
N GLY A 288 -16.52 5.75 -5.21
CA GLY A 288 -17.06 5.52 -3.87
C GLY A 288 -16.66 4.18 -3.27
N ALA A 289 -16.66 3.11 -4.07
CA ALA A 289 -16.21 1.78 -3.65
C ALA A 289 -14.71 1.76 -3.31
N LYS A 290 -13.86 2.41 -4.13
CA LYS A 290 -12.41 2.52 -3.87
C LYS A 290 -12.10 3.31 -2.60
N GLU A 291 -12.85 4.37 -2.30
CA GLU A 291 -12.67 5.13 -1.06
C GLU A 291 -12.98 4.31 0.20
N LEU A 292 -13.88 3.33 0.10
CA LEU A 292 -14.26 2.45 1.20
C LEU A 292 -13.42 1.17 1.29
N ALA A 293 -12.64 0.85 0.27
CA ALA A 293 -11.90 -0.41 0.19
C ALA A 293 -10.94 -0.58 1.38
N LYS A 294 -10.02 0.35 1.57
CA LYS A 294 -9.03 0.28 2.65
C LYS A 294 -9.67 0.31 4.05
N PRO A 295 -10.57 1.24 4.40
CA PRO A 295 -11.27 1.19 5.68
C PRO A 295 -12.02 -0.12 5.94
N THR A 296 -12.55 -0.75 4.89
CA THR A 296 -13.24 -2.04 5.00
C THR A 296 -12.26 -3.17 5.31
N GLU A 297 -11.10 -3.22 4.66
CA GLU A 297 -10.03 -4.19 4.94
C GLU A 297 -9.50 -4.03 6.37
N ASP A 298 -9.26 -2.81 6.82
CA ASP A 298 -8.83 -2.52 8.19
C ASP A 298 -9.85 -2.98 9.22
N ALA A 299 -11.15 -2.72 8.97
CA ALA A 299 -12.23 -3.20 9.82
C ALA A 299 -12.30 -4.74 9.87
N LYS A 300 -12.11 -5.43 8.72
CA LYS A 300 -12.04 -6.89 8.66
C LYS A 300 -10.87 -7.44 9.47
N ALA A 301 -9.68 -6.83 9.36
CA ALA A 301 -8.52 -7.24 10.13
C ALA A 301 -8.76 -7.10 11.64
N MET A 302 -9.31 -5.94 12.10
CA MET A 302 -9.70 -5.75 13.51
C MET A 302 -10.74 -6.75 13.99
N LEU A 303 -11.70 -7.09 13.14
CA LEU A 303 -12.73 -8.08 13.45
C LEU A 303 -12.13 -9.48 13.59
N ASN A 304 -11.17 -9.83 12.72
CA ASN A 304 -10.43 -11.09 12.83
C ASN A 304 -9.69 -11.21 14.16
N ASP A 305 -8.96 -10.17 14.58
CA ASP A 305 -8.25 -10.16 15.87
C ASP A 305 -9.20 -10.32 17.07
N ARG A 306 -10.40 -9.76 16.97
CA ARG A 306 -11.43 -9.92 18.00
C ARG A 306 -12.01 -11.32 18.02
N LEU A 307 -12.24 -11.92 16.84
CA LEU A 307 -12.73 -13.30 16.70
C LEU A 307 -11.69 -14.35 17.11
N ASP A 308 -10.39 -14.01 17.13
CA ASP A 308 -9.36 -14.88 17.72
C ASP A 308 -9.50 -15.01 19.24
N ARG A 309 -9.97 -13.94 19.89
CA ARG A 309 -10.19 -13.89 21.36
C ARG A 309 -11.60 -14.31 21.76
N ASN A 310 -12.58 -14.06 20.91
CA ASN A 310 -13.97 -14.41 21.14
C ASN A 310 -14.56 -14.96 19.83
N PRO A 311 -14.77 -16.27 19.71
CA PRO A 311 -15.15 -16.93 18.44
C PRO A 311 -16.51 -16.48 17.89
N GLN A 312 -17.27 -15.73 18.68
CA GLN A 312 -18.57 -15.20 18.28
C GLN A 312 -18.74 -13.76 18.77
N LEU A 313 -19.17 -12.89 17.88
CA LEU A 313 -19.52 -11.51 18.18
C LEU A 313 -20.96 -11.25 17.70
N VAL A 314 -21.67 -10.32 18.37
CA VAL A 314 -23.02 -9.93 17.99
C VAL A 314 -23.00 -8.44 17.65
N ALA A 315 -23.46 -8.09 16.45
CA ALA A 315 -23.63 -6.71 16.03
C ALA A 315 -24.87 -6.07 16.68
N ALA A 316 -24.97 -4.75 16.61
CA ALA A 316 -26.07 -4.00 17.24
C ALA A 316 -27.46 -4.34 16.66
N ASP A 317 -27.52 -4.85 15.45
CA ASP A 317 -28.75 -5.30 14.78
C ASP A 317 -29.08 -6.78 15.05
N GLY A 318 -28.32 -7.44 15.93
CA GLY A 318 -28.48 -8.84 16.26
C GLY A 318 -27.73 -9.80 15.32
N THR A 319 -27.09 -9.31 14.26
CA THR A 319 -26.30 -10.16 13.35
C THR A 319 -25.19 -10.86 14.10
N VAL A 320 -25.13 -12.17 14.00
CA VAL A 320 -24.09 -12.99 14.61
C VAL A 320 -22.92 -13.13 13.64
N ILE A 321 -21.74 -12.82 14.14
CA ILE A 321 -20.49 -12.84 13.37
C ILE A 321 -19.61 -13.93 13.93
N THR A 322 -19.26 -14.91 13.10
CA THR A 322 -18.40 -16.04 13.47
C THR A 322 -17.27 -16.23 12.48
N ARG A 323 -16.25 -16.96 12.88
CA ARG A 323 -15.19 -17.38 11.97
C ARG A 323 -15.49 -18.78 11.45
N VAL A 324 -15.40 -18.95 10.13
CA VAL A 324 -15.53 -20.24 9.45
C VAL A 324 -14.21 -20.57 8.79
N THR A 325 -13.73 -21.79 8.98
CA THR A 325 -12.59 -22.32 8.24
C THR A 325 -13.10 -22.93 6.92
N GLN A 326 -12.63 -22.38 5.82
CA GLN A 326 -12.86 -22.96 4.49
C GLN A 326 -11.57 -23.56 3.94
N ARG A 327 -11.72 -24.55 3.06
CA ARG A 327 -10.58 -25.09 2.35
C ARG A 327 -9.97 -24.00 1.46
N GLY A 328 -8.69 -23.74 1.64
CA GLY A 328 -7.94 -22.75 0.87
C GLY A 328 -7.44 -23.30 -0.46
N ALA A 329 -6.56 -22.52 -1.09
CA ALA A 329 -5.88 -22.95 -2.31
C ALA A 329 -4.92 -24.11 -2.03
N TRP A 330 -4.71 -24.95 -3.04
CA TRP A 330 -3.69 -25.99 -3.00
C TRP A 330 -2.32 -25.42 -3.38
N SER A 331 -1.28 -25.86 -2.70
CA SER A 331 0.11 -25.64 -3.10
C SER A 331 0.76 -26.98 -3.43
N VAL A 332 1.51 -27.01 -4.53
CA VAL A 332 2.21 -28.22 -4.97
C VAL A 332 3.54 -28.32 -4.24
N ASN A 333 3.70 -29.39 -3.43
CA ASN A 333 4.90 -29.58 -2.61
C ASN A 333 6.09 -30.12 -3.43
N ASP A 334 5.81 -30.99 -4.41
CA ASP A 334 6.80 -31.52 -5.36
C ASP A 334 6.29 -31.34 -6.80
N PRO A 335 6.72 -30.25 -7.48
CA PRO A 335 6.31 -29.98 -8.84
C PRO A 335 6.69 -31.07 -9.83
N GLN A 336 7.85 -31.73 -9.68
CA GLN A 336 8.30 -32.75 -10.61
C GLN A 336 7.48 -34.04 -10.51
N ALA A 337 7.19 -34.48 -9.28
CA ALA A 337 6.31 -35.63 -9.06
C ALA A 337 4.89 -35.34 -9.52
N PHE A 338 4.40 -34.12 -9.28
CA PHE A 338 3.09 -33.68 -9.71
C PHE A 338 2.96 -33.68 -11.26
N PHE A 339 3.94 -33.14 -11.98
CA PHE A 339 3.97 -33.16 -13.44
C PHE A 339 4.09 -34.57 -14.02
N ARG A 340 4.84 -35.46 -13.37
CA ARG A 340 4.89 -36.88 -13.79
C ARG A 340 3.52 -37.55 -13.68
N ALA A 341 2.85 -37.37 -12.54
CA ALA A 341 1.50 -37.90 -12.33
C ALA A 341 0.49 -37.30 -13.32
N MET A 342 0.62 -36.03 -13.65
CA MET A 342 -0.21 -35.41 -14.69
C MET A 342 0.00 -36.06 -16.05
N ARG A 343 1.24 -36.35 -16.48
CA ARG A 343 1.54 -36.99 -17.78
C ARG A 343 1.05 -38.39 -17.87
N GLU A 344 1.01 -39.14 -16.76
CA GLU A 344 0.46 -40.48 -16.74
C GLU A 344 -1.08 -40.51 -16.93
N LEU A 345 -1.79 -39.51 -16.38
CA LEU A 345 -3.23 -39.40 -16.46
C LEU A 345 -3.72 -38.62 -17.70
N LEU A 346 -2.94 -37.69 -18.18
CA LEU A 346 -3.23 -36.78 -19.30
C LEU A 346 -2.11 -36.90 -20.36
N PRO A 347 -2.10 -37.98 -21.16
CA PRO A 347 -0.98 -38.29 -22.03
C PRO A 347 -0.82 -37.34 -23.22
N ALA A 348 -1.84 -36.59 -23.60
CA ALA A 348 -1.75 -35.63 -24.69
C ALA A 348 -1.24 -34.24 -24.17
N ASP A 349 -0.20 -33.69 -24.79
CA ASP A 349 0.34 -32.37 -24.42
C ASP A 349 -0.71 -31.25 -24.50
N GLU A 350 -1.67 -31.37 -25.42
CA GLU A 350 -2.81 -30.46 -25.52
C GLU A 350 -3.71 -30.46 -24.30
N GLN A 351 -3.85 -31.60 -23.61
CA GLN A 351 -4.63 -31.71 -22.38
C GLN A 351 -3.90 -31.08 -21.21
N ILE A 352 -2.58 -31.22 -21.15
CA ILE A 352 -1.74 -30.56 -20.15
C ILE A 352 -1.74 -29.04 -20.38
N ALA A 353 -1.69 -28.58 -21.64
CA ALA A 353 -1.73 -27.16 -22.00
C ALA A 353 -3.03 -26.46 -21.60
N ARG A 354 -4.15 -27.18 -21.49
CA ARG A 354 -5.43 -26.62 -20.98
C ARG A 354 -5.41 -26.35 -19.48
N VAL A 355 -4.44 -26.90 -18.76
CA VAL A 355 -4.22 -26.71 -17.32
C VAL A 355 -3.08 -25.70 -17.10
N THR A 356 -3.04 -24.62 -17.89
CA THR A 356 -1.91 -23.65 -17.91
C THR A 356 -1.76 -22.79 -16.66
N LYS A 357 -2.81 -22.67 -15.85
CA LYS A 357 -2.67 -22.22 -14.45
C LYS A 357 -3.07 -23.41 -13.58
N PRO A 358 -2.27 -23.87 -12.63
CA PRO A 358 -2.58 -25.05 -11.83
C PRO A 358 -3.78 -24.77 -10.91
N SER A 359 -4.96 -24.68 -11.50
CA SER A 359 -6.23 -24.70 -10.81
C SER A 359 -6.59 -26.16 -10.62
N MET A 360 -6.61 -26.61 -9.37
CA MET A 360 -7.01 -27.99 -9.04
C MET A 360 -8.44 -28.30 -9.51
N THR A 361 -9.27 -27.28 -9.68
CA THR A 361 -10.59 -27.41 -10.30
C THR A 361 -10.48 -27.74 -11.78
N ALA A 362 -9.63 -27.02 -12.53
CA ALA A 362 -9.39 -27.31 -13.95
C ALA A 362 -8.79 -28.70 -14.16
N LEU A 363 -7.88 -29.13 -13.28
CA LEU A 363 -7.31 -30.47 -13.30
C LEU A 363 -8.38 -31.57 -13.07
N LYS A 364 -9.27 -31.39 -12.09
CA LYS A 364 -10.40 -32.31 -11.85
C LYS A 364 -11.36 -32.36 -13.04
N ASP A 365 -11.62 -31.22 -13.67
CA ASP A 365 -12.47 -31.13 -14.85
C ASP A 365 -11.84 -31.85 -16.05
N GLU A 366 -10.53 -31.72 -16.25
CA GLU A 366 -9.81 -32.40 -17.33
C GLU A 366 -9.73 -33.93 -17.08
N ILE A 367 -9.49 -34.35 -15.83
CA ILE A 367 -9.56 -35.78 -15.45
C ILE A 367 -10.96 -36.35 -15.77
N ALA A 368 -12.03 -35.64 -15.39
CA ALA A 368 -13.40 -36.09 -15.66
C ALA A 368 -13.65 -36.28 -17.16
N THR A 369 -13.16 -35.35 -17.98
CA THR A 369 -13.32 -35.35 -19.43
C THR A 369 -12.49 -36.45 -20.09
N SER A 370 -11.20 -36.51 -19.75
CA SER A 370 -10.24 -37.46 -20.37
C SER A 370 -10.54 -38.89 -20.02
N MET A 371 -10.89 -39.16 -18.78
CA MET A 371 -11.17 -40.50 -18.29
C MET A 371 -12.67 -40.90 -18.39
N LYS A 372 -13.53 -40.00 -18.87
CA LYS A 372 -14.98 -40.16 -18.99
C LYS A 372 -15.63 -40.62 -17.67
N VAL A 373 -15.18 -40.06 -16.55
CA VAL A 373 -15.71 -40.34 -15.21
C VAL A 373 -16.50 -39.15 -14.68
N PRO A 374 -17.47 -39.35 -13.77
CA PRO A 374 -18.19 -38.25 -13.16
C PRO A 374 -17.24 -37.38 -12.31
N LYS A 375 -17.51 -36.05 -12.25
CA LYS A 375 -16.71 -35.13 -11.43
C LYS A 375 -16.69 -35.50 -9.95
N THR A 376 -17.85 -35.90 -9.44
CA THR A 376 -18.03 -36.36 -8.06
C THR A 376 -18.95 -37.58 -8.04
N SER A 377 -18.68 -38.53 -7.16
CA SER A 377 -19.55 -39.66 -6.90
C SER A 377 -19.51 -40.04 -5.41
N LYS A 378 -20.64 -40.41 -4.86
CA LYS A 378 -20.74 -40.96 -3.49
C LYS A 378 -20.26 -42.41 -3.39
N ALA A 379 -20.28 -43.14 -4.49
CA ALA A 379 -19.81 -44.51 -4.56
C ALA A 379 -19.22 -44.75 -5.95
N GLY A 380 -17.95 -45.14 -6.02
CA GLY A 380 -17.25 -45.44 -7.25
C GLY A 380 -16.16 -44.50 -7.69
N VAL A 381 -15.60 -44.72 -8.87
CA VAL A 381 -14.50 -43.93 -9.43
C VAL A 381 -15.04 -42.61 -9.95
N SER A 382 -14.44 -41.50 -9.51
CA SER A 382 -14.75 -40.13 -9.95
C SER A 382 -13.47 -39.32 -10.12
N ALA A 383 -13.53 -38.22 -10.84
CA ALA A 383 -12.40 -37.33 -10.97
C ALA A 383 -11.89 -36.81 -9.60
N ALA A 384 -12.81 -36.61 -8.66
CA ALA A 384 -12.45 -36.23 -7.29
C ALA A 384 -11.69 -37.35 -6.57
N SER A 385 -12.13 -38.60 -6.64
CA SER A 385 -11.44 -39.74 -6.00
C SER A 385 -10.07 -40.01 -6.63
N ILE A 386 -9.94 -39.87 -7.94
CA ILE A 386 -8.65 -39.98 -8.64
C ILE A 386 -7.72 -38.86 -8.22
N PHE A 387 -8.22 -37.64 -8.16
CA PHE A 387 -7.44 -36.49 -7.68
C PHE A 387 -6.95 -36.72 -6.25
N ASP A 388 -7.83 -37.09 -5.34
CA ASP A 388 -7.51 -37.27 -3.93
C ASP A 388 -6.49 -38.40 -3.71
N SER A 389 -6.52 -39.49 -4.51
CA SER A 389 -5.56 -40.56 -4.43
C SER A 389 -4.20 -40.26 -5.08
N THR A 390 -4.19 -39.47 -6.16
CA THR A 390 -3.00 -39.29 -7.00
C THR A 390 -2.30 -37.97 -6.69
N PHE A 391 -3.02 -36.87 -6.55
CA PHE A 391 -2.47 -35.54 -6.47
C PHE A 391 -2.47 -34.95 -5.05
N ALA A 392 -3.46 -35.30 -4.21
CA ALA A 392 -3.51 -34.76 -2.85
C ALA A 392 -2.25 -35.11 -2.02
N PRO A 393 -1.60 -36.28 -2.18
CA PRO A 393 -0.33 -36.54 -1.50
C PRO A 393 0.84 -35.63 -1.94
N LEU A 394 0.76 -35.07 -3.17
CA LEU A 394 1.80 -34.22 -3.77
C LEU A 394 1.55 -32.72 -3.56
N ALA A 395 0.45 -32.38 -2.91
CA ALA A 395 0.04 -31.00 -2.70
C ALA A 395 -0.55 -30.84 -1.30
N THR A 396 -0.43 -29.63 -0.76
CA THR A 396 -1.04 -29.27 0.52
C THR A 396 -2.17 -28.30 0.28
N GLN A 397 -3.35 -28.60 0.82
CA GLN A 397 -4.48 -27.69 0.81
C GLN A 397 -4.39 -26.75 2.00
N GLY A 398 -4.23 -25.46 1.73
CA GLY A 398 -4.29 -24.44 2.75
C GLY A 398 -5.67 -24.32 3.40
N GLU A 399 -5.72 -23.73 4.57
CA GLU A 399 -6.96 -23.34 5.23
C GLU A 399 -7.15 -21.84 5.06
N ARG A 400 -8.33 -21.43 4.64
CA ARG A 400 -8.71 -20.01 4.58
C ARG A 400 -9.72 -19.74 5.68
N LYS A 401 -9.33 -18.90 6.62
CA LYS A 401 -10.25 -18.37 7.64
C LYS A 401 -11.13 -17.29 7.02
N MET A 402 -12.42 -17.44 7.14
CA MET A 402 -13.39 -16.46 6.64
C MET A 402 -14.31 -16.01 7.76
N ILE A 403 -14.78 -14.77 7.67
CA ILE A 403 -15.79 -14.22 8.56
C ILE A 403 -17.16 -14.55 7.95
N GLN A 404 -18.04 -15.15 8.73
CA GLN A 404 -19.43 -15.45 8.37
C GLN A 404 -20.35 -14.56 9.18
N PHE A 405 -21.38 -14.03 8.51
CA PHE A 405 -22.45 -13.26 9.11
C PHE A 405 -23.74 -14.10 9.01
N SER A 406 -24.44 -14.27 10.13
CA SER A 406 -25.74 -14.93 10.19
C SER A 406 -26.74 -14.08 10.95
N GLN A 407 -27.95 -14.05 10.47
CA GLN A 407 -29.07 -13.38 11.17
C GLN A 407 -29.72 -14.31 12.19
#